data_3c788ec987f6609ee12a88ba8fa316ac
#
_entry.id   3c788ec987f6609ee12a88ba8fa316ac
#
_cell.length_a   1.000
_cell.length_b   1.000
_cell.length_c   1.000
_cell.angle_alpha   90.00
_cell.angle_beta   90.00
_cell.angle_gamma   90.00
#
_symmetry.space_group_name_H-M   'P 1'
#
loop_
_entity.id
_entity.type
_entity.pdbx_description
1 polymer ?
#
loop_
_entity_poly.entity_id
_entity_poly.type
_entity_poly.pdbx_seq_one_letter_code
_entity_poly.pdbx_strand_id
1 'polypeptide(L)'
;MASSDALLITDIQKDFLPGGALPVPSGNEIIPVLNVYAMLFDDAKAHVFASRDWHPPNHCSFKQQGGPWPPHCVQNTEGAKFSADLKLPVGTMVISKATDPERESYSVFDGTDFGNELRTRGVRRLFVGGLATDYCVVNTVLDALRLGFETVVLMDATLGINVQPGDVDRAVEKMLRLGAEEATTADFPDAVDNLPLGEAEADAMEEKPSARATVKKKARMRPRGSVKRIPTERKG
;
A
#
# COMPACT_ATOMS: atom_id res chain seq x y z
N MET A 1 15.15 0.26 -6.17
CA MET A 1 14.87 1.53 -5.48
C MET A 1 16.11 2.39 -5.47
N ALA A 2 15.95 3.73 -5.52
CA ALA A 2 17.05 4.68 -5.46
C ALA A 2 17.21 5.24 -4.04
N SER A 3 18.39 5.79 -3.71
CA SER A 3 18.61 6.46 -2.41
C SER A 3 17.77 7.72 -2.22
N SER A 4 17.14 8.22 -3.30
CA SER A 4 16.18 9.32 -3.27
C SER A 4 14.72 8.88 -3.14
N ASP A 5 14.46 7.58 -2.99
CA ASP A 5 13.14 7.02 -2.72
C ASP A 5 12.92 6.93 -1.21
N ALA A 6 11.66 7.08 -0.79
CA ALA A 6 11.26 6.87 0.59
C ALA A 6 9.90 6.15 0.65
N LEU A 7 9.71 5.32 1.66
CA LEU A 7 8.43 4.71 2.02
C LEU A 7 7.81 5.48 3.18
N LEU A 8 6.54 5.80 3.05
CA LEU A 8 5.70 6.24 4.15
C LEU A 8 4.60 5.21 4.41
N ILE A 9 4.60 4.65 5.61
CA ILE A 9 3.55 3.78 6.13
C ILE A 9 2.60 4.64 6.95
N THR A 10 1.37 4.80 6.47
CA THR A 10 0.39 5.71 7.06
C THR A 10 -0.49 4.99 8.07
N ASP A 11 -0.43 5.41 9.32
CA ASP A 11 -1.39 5.24 10.40
C ASP A 11 -1.85 3.79 10.67
N ILE A 12 -0.94 2.82 10.70
CA ILE A 12 -1.23 1.41 11.03
C ILE A 12 -1.36 1.25 12.55
N GLN A 13 -2.31 1.98 13.13
CA GLN A 13 -2.58 2.02 14.58
C GLN A 13 -3.74 1.10 14.96
N LYS A 14 -3.75 0.60 16.20
CA LYS A 14 -4.75 -0.37 16.69
C LYS A 14 -6.19 0.13 16.56
N ASP A 15 -6.44 1.44 16.74
CA ASP A 15 -7.77 2.00 16.62
C ASP A 15 -8.32 1.98 15.19
N PHE A 16 -7.44 1.92 14.18
CA PHE A 16 -7.84 1.81 12.77
C PHE A 16 -7.94 0.37 12.26
N LEU A 17 -7.67 -0.62 13.11
CA LEU A 17 -7.76 -2.03 12.76
C LEU A 17 -9.05 -2.66 13.29
N PRO A 18 -9.46 -3.84 12.77
CA PRO A 18 -10.63 -4.55 13.28
C PRO A 18 -10.60 -4.70 14.81
N GLY A 19 -11.66 -4.25 15.48
CA GLY A 19 -11.77 -4.21 16.95
C GLY A 19 -11.30 -2.91 17.59
N GLY A 20 -10.73 -1.97 16.85
CA GLY A 20 -10.39 -0.63 17.30
C GLY A 20 -11.57 0.35 17.36
N ALA A 21 -11.31 1.59 17.75
CA ALA A 21 -12.34 2.61 17.95
C ALA A 21 -12.91 3.18 16.64
N LEU A 22 -12.13 3.18 15.56
CA LEU A 22 -12.52 3.66 14.23
C LEU A 22 -11.97 2.71 13.15
N PRO A 23 -12.48 1.47 13.07
CA PRO A 23 -11.86 0.43 12.25
C PRO A 23 -12.07 0.65 10.75
N VAL A 24 -11.01 0.48 9.98
CA VAL A 24 -11.05 0.27 8.54
C VAL A 24 -11.36 -1.22 8.30
N PRO A 25 -12.40 -1.55 7.51
CA PRO A 25 -12.69 -2.93 7.16
C PRO A 25 -11.46 -3.65 6.60
N SER A 26 -11.14 -4.83 7.12
CA SER A 26 -9.96 -5.63 6.71
C SER A 26 -8.60 -4.89 6.81
N GLY A 27 -8.51 -3.80 7.57
CA GLY A 27 -7.30 -2.97 7.64
C GLY A 27 -6.03 -3.72 8.07
N ASN A 28 -6.17 -4.86 8.74
CA ASN A 28 -5.06 -5.75 9.10
C ASN A 28 -4.50 -6.55 7.92
N GLU A 29 -5.25 -6.73 6.83
CA GLU A 29 -4.84 -7.56 5.69
C GLU A 29 -3.68 -6.93 4.90
N ILE A 30 -3.51 -5.61 4.96
CA ILE A 30 -2.39 -4.92 4.28
C ILE A 30 -1.09 -4.96 5.08
N ILE A 31 -1.10 -5.34 6.36
CA ILE A 31 0.11 -5.30 7.20
C ILE A 31 1.22 -6.23 6.69
N PRO A 32 0.95 -7.47 6.26
CA PRO A 32 1.98 -8.33 5.68
C PRO A 32 2.64 -7.70 4.43
N VAL A 33 1.85 -7.07 3.56
CA VAL A 33 2.35 -6.41 2.35
C VAL A 33 3.18 -5.17 2.71
N LEU A 34 2.73 -4.36 3.67
CA LEU A 34 3.51 -3.22 4.19
C LEU A 34 4.85 -3.66 4.79
N ASN A 35 4.88 -4.82 5.47
CA ASN A 35 6.12 -5.38 6.00
C ASN A 35 7.11 -5.76 4.88
N VAL A 36 6.61 -6.30 3.76
CA VAL A 36 7.44 -6.58 2.58
C VAL A 36 8.03 -5.28 2.02
N TYR A 37 7.22 -4.25 1.82
CA TYR A 37 7.73 -2.96 1.38
C TYR A 37 8.75 -2.36 2.36
N ALA A 38 8.48 -2.40 3.65
CA ALA A 38 9.40 -1.89 4.67
C ALA A 38 10.76 -2.59 4.60
N MET A 39 10.78 -3.90 4.41
CA MET A 39 12.00 -4.68 4.23
C MET A 39 12.73 -4.29 2.94
N LEU A 40 12.02 -4.20 1.81
CA LEU A 40 12.62 -3.83 0.51
C LEU A 40 13.27 -2.46 0.53
N PHE A 41 12.64 -1.48 1.19
CA PHE A 41 13.20 -0.13 1.32
C PHE A 41 14.41 -0.13 2.26
N ASP A 42 14.37 -0.87 3.38
CA ASP A 42 15.51 -1.00 4.30
C ASP A 42 16.71 -1.70 3.63
N ASP A 43 16.48 -2.79 2.92
CA ASP A 43 17.52 -3.52 2.18
C ASP A 43 18.18 -2.64 1.11
N ALA A 44 17.39 -1.81 0.42
CA ALA A 44 17.88 -0.82 -0.54
C ALA A 44 18.53 0.40 0.11
N LYS A 45 18.57 0.49 1.46
CA LYS A 45 19.05 1.65 2.22
C LYS A 45 18.30 2.94 1.89
N ALA A 46 17.05 2.81 1.45
CA ALA A 46 16.12 3.91 1.27
C ALA A 46 15.45 4.25 2.62
N HIS A 47 14.85 5.44 2.70
CA HIS A 47 14.26 5.89 3.95
C HIS A 47 12.88 5.27 4.18
N VAL A 48 12.63 4.83 5.42
CA VAL A 48 11.30 4.37 5.87
C VAL A 48 10.79 5.32 6.95
N PHE A 49 9.56 5.79 6.75
CA PHE A 49 8.82 6.65 7.67
C PHE A 49 7.50 5.97 8.04
N ALA A 50 7.01 6.27 9.25
CA ALA A 50 5.67 5.87 9.66
C ALA A 50 4.95 7.09 10.26
N SER A 51 3.73 7.38 9.78
CA SER A 51 2.88 8.37 10.43
C SER A 51 1.95 7.74 11.45
N ARG A 52 1.50 8.56 12.38
CA ARG A 52 0.42 8.20 13.31
C ARG A 52 -0.43 9.40 13.65
N ASP A 53 -1.72 9.17 13.83
CA ASP A 53 -2.59 10.10 14.55
C ASP A 53 -2.22 10.10 16.03
N TRP A 54 -2.13 11.32 16.60
CA TRP A 54 -1.73 11.48 17.98
C TRP A 54 -2.59 12.55 18.66
N HIS A 55 -3.89 12.21 18.78
CA HIS A 55 -4.91 13.18 19.21
C HIS A 55 -4.82 13.46 20.70
N PRO A 56 -4.85 14.74 21.13
CA PRO A 56 -5.16 15.06 22.53
C PRO A 56 -6.59 14.62 22.87
N PRO A 57 -6.90 14.37 24.16
CA PRO A 57 -8.21 13.84 24.57
C PRO A 57 -9.41 14.71 24.19
N ASN A 58 -9.19 16.00 23.93
CA ASN A 58 -10.19 17.01 23.58
C ASN A 58 -10.10 17.46 22.11
N HIS A 59 -9.58 16.61 21.22
CA HIS A 59 -9.38 16.98 19.83
C HIS A 59 -10.70 17.30 19.10
N CYS A 60 -10.68 18.34 18.26
CA CYS A 60 -11.86 18.88 17.56
C CYS A 60 -12.56 17.87 16.65
N SER A 61 -11.86 16.85 16.16
CA SER A 61 -12.46 15.80 15.33
C SER A 61 -13.40 14.86 16.07
N PHE A 62 -13.40 14.86 17.41
CA PHE A 62 -14.19 13.96 18.21
C PHE A 62 -15.64 14.42 18.36
N LYS A 63 -16.59 13.47 18.39
CA LYS A 63 -18.03 13.76 18.56
C LYS A 63 -18.33 14.61 19.78
N GLN A 64 -17.59 14.42 20.87
CA GLN A 64 -17.74 15.20 22.10
C GLN A 64 -17.33 16.67 21.92
N GLN A 65 -16.56 16.97 20.88
CA GLN A 65 -16.13 18.33 20.49
C GLN A 65 -16.88 18.84 19.26
N GLY A 66 -17.91 18.12 18.79
CA GLY A 66 -18.70 18.48 17.61
C GLY A 66 -18.14 17.95 16.29
N GLY A 67 -17.07 17.16 16.32
CA GLY A 67 -16.49 16.51 15.15
C GLY A 67 -17.24 15.25 14.70
N PRO A 68 -16.85 14.65 13.58
CA PRO A 68 -17.55 13.49 13.02
C PRO A 68 -17.16 12.15 13.66
N TRP A 69 -16.01 12.05 14.33
CA TRP A 69 -15.42 10.78 14.71
C TRP A 69 -15.61 10.41 16.17
N PRO A 70 -15.66 9.13 16.53
CA PRO A 70 -15.46 8.71 17.91
C PRO A 70 -14.04 9.07 18.36
N PRO A 71 -13.75 9.17 19.68
CA PRO A 71 -12.39 9.26 20.17
C PRO A 71 -11.57 8.06 19.69
N HIS A 72 -10.44 8.33 19.01
CA HIS A 72 -9.53 7.33 18.46
C HIS A 72 -8.12 7.89 18.48
N CYS A 73 -7.14 7.01 18.45
CA CYS A 73 -5.72 7.35 18.47
C CYS A 73 -5.35 8.42 19.51
N VAL A 74 -6.03 8.37 20.67
CA VAL A 74 -5.78 9.30 21.77
C VAL A 74 -4.38 9.08 22.34
N GLN A 75 -3.64 10.15 22.54
CA GLN A 75 -2.27 10.14 23.04
C GLN A 75 -2.12 9.22 24.25
N ASN A 76 -1.06 8.40 24.25
CA ASN A 76 -0.70 7.48 25.33
C ASN A 76 -1.69 6.32 25.60
N THR A 77 -2.71 6.11 24.76
CA THR A 77 -3.60 4.94 24.86
C THR A 77 -3.08 3.74 24.06
N GLU A 78 -3.64 2.56 24.34
CA GLU A 78 -3.35 1.35 23.53
C GLU A 78 -3.81 1.50 22.08
N GLY A 79 -4.95 2.17 21.84
CA GLY A 79 -5.50 2.41 20.50
C GLY A 79 -4.58 3.23 19.62
N ALA A 80 -3.83 4.16 20.21
CA ALA A 80 -2.87 5.00 19.49
C ALA A 80 -1.55 4.30 19.14
N LYS A 81 -1.29 3.10 19.67
CA LYS A 81 -0.09 2.33 19.33
C LYS A 81 -0.20 1.70 17.94
N PHE A 82 0.92 1.56 17.27
CA PHE A 82 0.99 0.73 16.06
C PHE A 82 0.59 -0.72 16.36
N SER A 83 0.11 -1.42 15.32
CA SER A 83 -0.08 -2.87 15.40
C SER A 83 1.23 -3.57 15.78
N ALA A 84 1.13 -4.59 16.60
CA ALA A 84 2.27 -5.46 16.94
C ALA A 84 2.76 -6.27 15.72
N ASP A 85 1.90 -6.47 14.73
CA ASP A 85 2.21 -7.20 13.50
C ASP A 85 2.97 -6.35 12.49
N LEU A 86 2.96 -5.02 12.63
CA LEU A 86 3.72 -4.10 11.79
C LEU A 86 5.21 -4.12 12.19
N LYS A 87 6.06 -4.51 11.24
CA LYS A 87 7.51 -4.64 11.44
C LYS A 87 8.23 -3.44 10.83
N LEU A 88 8.43 -2.41 11.62
CA LEU A 88 9.17 -1.22 11.20
C LEU A 88 10.68 -1.48 11.32
N PRO A 89 11.49 -1.17 10.29
CA PRO A 89 12.96 -1.24 10.36
C PRO A 89 13.53 -0.37 11.47
N VAL A 90 14.71 -0.76 11.96
CA VAL A 90 15.46 0.07 12.92
C VAL A 90 15.84 1.40 12.24
N GLY A 91 15.52 2.51 12.91
CA GLY A 91 15.76 3.84 12.33
C GLY A 91 14.58 4.44 11.58
N THR A 92 13.46 3.72 11.49
CA THR A 92 12.20 4.32 11.00
C THR A 92 11.84 5.55 11.81
N MET A 93 11.66 6.69 11.13
CA MET A 93 11.21 7.92 11.78
C MET A 93 9.69 7.91 11.89
N VAL A 94 9.19 8.11 13.11
CA VAL A 94 7.74 8.23 13.37
C VAL A 94 7.33 9.69 13.40
N ILE A 95 6.33 10.05 12.57
CA ILE A 95 5.75 11.39 12.50
C ILE A 95 4.37 11.37 13.17
N SER A 96 4.20 12.14 14.22
CA SER A 96 2.91 12.32 14.89
C SER A 96 2.19 13.53 14.31
N LYS A 97 0.98 13.33 13.79
CA LYS A 97 0.13 14.38 13.24
C LYS A 97 -1.14 14.56 14.08
N ALA A 98 -1.95 15.57 13.75
CA ALA A 98 -3.20 15.89 14.46
C ALA A 98 -3.00 16.06 15.98
N THR A 99 -1.91 16.73 16.36
CA THR A 99 -1.54 16.95 17.78
C THR A 99 -2.12 18.22 18.37
N ASP A 100 -2.67 19.11 17.52
CA ASP A 100 -3.33 20.35 17.93
C ASP A 100 -4.82 20.07 18.22
N PRO A 101 -5.33 20.34 19.43
CA PRO A 101 -6.72 20.06 19.79
C PRO A 101 -7.75 20.81 18.94
N GLU A 102 -7.37 21.94 18.33
CA GLU A 102 -8.29 22.80 17.58
C GLU A 102 -8.19 22.61 16.06
N ARG A 103 -7.27 21.73 15.58
CA ARG A 103 -6.99 21.55 14.17
C ARG A 103 -6.99 20.09 13.75
N GLU A 104 -7.87 19.76 12.79
CA GLU A 104 -7.86 18.47 12.12
C GLU A 104 -6.69 18.40 11.09
N SER A 105 -6.03 17.27 11.03
CA SER A 105 -4.88 17.04 10.13
C SER A 105 -4.88 15.60 9.61
N TYR A 106 -5.46 15.38 8.42
CA TYR A 106 -5.37 14.07 7.76
C TYR A 106 -4.01 13.85 7.12
N SER A 107 -3.44 14.88 6.48
CA SER A 107 -2.14 14.78 5.83
C SER A 107 -1.00 14.76 6.84
N VAL A 108 0.00 13.89 6.62
CA VAL A 108 1.23 13.89 7.43
C VAL A 108 2.03 15.18 7.30
N PHE A 109 1.82 15.95 6.21
CA PHE A 109 2.49 17.23 6.00
C PHE A 109 1.84 18.38 6.77
N ASP A 110 0.58 18.21 7.19
CA ASP A 110 -0.16 19.27 7.84
C ASP A 110 0.19 19.37 9.32
N GLY A 111 0.72 20.53 9.74
CA GLY A 111 1.16 20.79 11.12
C GLY A 111 2.42 20.03 11.54
N THR A 112 3.19 19.47 10.59
CA THR A 112 4.47 18.78 10.85
C THR A 112 5.60 19.34 9.99
N ASP A 113 6.83 18.96 10.32
CA ASP A 113 8.01 19.33 9.53
C ASP A 113 8.43 18.27 8.49
N PHE A 114 7.53 17.32 8.19
CA PHE A 114 7.85 16.16 7.35
C PHE A 114 8.37 16.55 5.95
N GLY A 115 7.83 17.61 5.33
CA GLY A 115 8.30 18.07 4.02
C GLY A 115 9.74 18.55 4.02
N ASN A 116 10.19 19.21 5.08
CA ASN A 116 11.59 19.62 5.24
C ASN A 116 12.50 18.43 5.56
N GLU A 117 12.01 17.48 6.34
CA GLU A 117 12.72 16.24 6.65
C GLU A 117 13.02 15.44 5.37
N LEU A 118 12.03 15.27 4.50
CA LEU A 118 12.21 14.62 3.20
C LEU A 118 13.26 15.33 2.34
N ARG A 119 13.20 16.68 2.25
CA ARG A 119 14.16 17.47 1.47
C ARG A 119 15.57 17.38 2.04
N THR A 120 15.72 17.43 3.36
CA THR A 120 17.02 17.33 4.04
C THR A 120 17.69 15.99 3.78
N ARG A 121 16.89 14.92 3.65
CA ARG A 121 17.38 13.59 3.28
C ARG A 121 17.55 13.36 1.78
N GLY A 122 17.28 14.36 0.95
CA GLY A 122 17.40 14.27 -0.50
C GLY A 122 16.32 13.41 -1.16
N VAL A 123 15.21 13.16 -0.48
CA VAL A 123 14.08 12.39 -1.03
C VAL A 123 13.44 13.20 -2.16
N ARG A 124 13.20 12.52 -3.28
CA ARG A 124 12.47 13.04 -4.43
C ARG A 124 11.18 12.30 -4.71
N ARG A 125 11.18 11.00 -4.45
CA ARG A 125 10.02 10.14 -4.71
C ARG A 125 9.54 9.48 -3.42
N LEU A 126 8.25 9.64 -3.14
CA LEU A 126 7.59 9.13 -1.94
C LEU A 126 6.59 8.02 -2.32
N PHE A 127 6.80 6.84 -1.79
CA PHE A 127 5.86 5.72 -1.87
C PHE A 127 4.98 5.74 -0.64
N VAL A 128 3.67 5.66 -0.83
CA VAL A 128 2.68 5.81 0.25
C VAL A 128 1.75 4.61 0.29
N GLY A 129 1.70 3.95 1.44
CA GLY A 129 0.73 2.91 1.76
C GLY A 129 0.16 3.12 3.17
N GLY A 130 -0.83 2.34 3.56
CA GLY A 130 -1.45 2.39 4.89
C GLY A 130 -2.92 2.78 4.89
N LEU A 131 -3.38 3.37 5.96
CA LEU A 131 -4.80 3.66 6.24
C LEU A 131 -5.04 5.18 6.43
N ALA A 132 -6.22 5.67 6.09
CA ALA A 132 -7.18 5.10 5.16
C ALA A 132 -7.05 5.78 3.81
N THR A 133 -7.25 5.02 2.71
CA THR A 133 -7.11 5.50 1.33
C THR A 133 -7.89 6.80 1.08
N ASP A 134 -9.13 6.85 1.55
CA ASP A 134 -10.08 7.95 1.36
C ASP A 134 -9.93 9.11 2.37
N TYR A 135 -8.98 9.04 3.31
CA TYR A 135 -8.67 10.08 4.31
C TYR A 135 -7.18 10.41 4.35
N CYS A 136 -6.42 9.77 5.23
CA CYS A 136 -5.03 10.15 5.48
C CYS A 136 -4.12 9.92 4.27
N VAL A 137 -4.32 8.81 3.55
CA VAL A 137 -3.50 8.48 2.37
C VAL A 137 -3.74 9.51 1.25
N VAL A 138 -4.99 9.74 0.84
CA VAL A 138 -5.29 10.70 -0.24
C VAL A 138 -4.79 12.11 0.11
N ASN A 139 -5.03 12.59 1.33
CA ASN A 139 -4.60 13.94 1.71
C ASN A 139 -3.08 14.06 1.75
N THR A 140 -2.37 13.05 2.24
CA THR A 140 -0.92 12.97 2.22
C THR A 140 -0.35 12.97 0.80
N VAL A 141 -0.91 12.15 -0.09
CA VAL A 141 -0.50 12.08 -1.51
C VAL A 141 -0.68 13.43 -2.21
N LEU A 142 -1.83 14.09 -1.99
CA LEU A 142 -2.12 15.39 -2.59
C LEU A 142 -1.14 16.48 -2.12
N ASP A 143 -0.78 16.46 -0.85
CA ASP A 143 0.18 17.44 -0.33
C ASP A 143 1.61 17.12 -0.78
N ALA A 144 1.99 15.85 -0.86
CA ALA A 144 3.28 15.45 -1.44
C ALA A 144 3.45 15.98 -2.87
N LEU A 145 2.43 15.77 -3.73
CA LEU A 145 2.41 16.29 -5.09
C LEU A 145 2.50 17.83 -5.14
N ARG A 146 1.73 18.54 -4.30
CA ARG A 146 1.78 20.02 -4.20
C ARG A 146 3.16 20.52 -3.77
N LEU A 147 3.85 19.75 -2.93
CA LEU A 147 5.20 20.08 -2.45
C LEU A 147 6.30 19.71 -3.45
N GLY A 148 5.93 19.10 -4.59
CA GLY A 148 6.82 18.76 -5.70
C GLY A 148 7.52 17.40 -5.57
N PHE A 149 7.04 16.52 -4.71
CA PHE A 149 7.52 15.13 -4.65
C PHE A 149 6.86 14.29 -5.74
N GLU A 150 7.64 13.49 -6.44
CA GLU A 150 7.10 12.35 -7.19
C GLU A 150 6.42 11.41 -6.19
N THR A 151 5.18 11.00 -6.44
CA THR A 151 4.42 10.26 -5.44
C THR A 151 3.79 9.02 -6.05
N VAL A 152 4.02 7.89 -5.40
CA VAL A 152 3.52 6.56 -5.81
C VAL A 152 2.61 6.03 -4.71
N VAL A 153 1.40 5.62 -5.08
CA VAL A 153 0.46 4.95 -4.17
C VAL A 153 0.62 3.45 -4.30
N LEU A 154 0.82 2.76 -3.18
CA LEU A 154 0.95 1.30 -3.11
C LEU A 154 -0.44 0.68 -3.01
N MET A 155 -1.01 0.27 -4.17
CA MET A 155 -2.41 -0.09 -4.28
C MET A 155 -2.79 -1.39 -3.55
N ASP A 156 -1.86 -2.32 -3.40
CA ASP A 156 -2.00 -3.55 -2.63
C ASP A 156 -1.69 -3.40 -1.13
N ALA A 157 -1.29 -2.19 -0.73
CA ALA A 157 -0.90 -1.85 0.63
C ALA A 157 -1.71 -0.66 1.20
N THR A 158 -2.91 -0.39 0.67
CA THR A 158 -3.82 0.62 1.20
C THR A 158 -5.27 0.15 1.18
N LEU A 159 -6.04 0.51 2.21
CA LEU A 159 -7.49 0.25 2.31
C LEU A 159 -8.20 1.47 2.87
N GLY A 160 -9.46 1.65 2.51
CA GLY A 160 -10.26 2.79 2.93
C GLY A 160 -11.48 2.42 3.77
N ILE A 161 -12.08 3.44 4.38
CA ILE A 161 -13.26 3.31 5.24
C ILE A 161 -14.54 3.20 4.38
N ASN A 162 -14.61 3.91 3.24
CA ASN A 162 -15.79 3.95 2.37
C ASN A 162 -17.06 4.37 3.13
N VAL A 163 -17.01 5.47 3.89
CA VAL A 163 -18.20 5.99 4.62
C VAL A 163 -19.39 6.17 3.66
N GLN A 164 -19.11 6.68 2.45
CA GLN A 164 -20.06 6.66 1.34
C GLN A 164 -19.55 5.70 0.27
N PRO A 165 -20.42 4.89 -0.35
CA PRO A 165 -20.02 4.01 -1.43
C PRO A 165 -19.22 4.74 -2.52
N GLY A 166 -18.05 4.21 -2.85
CA GLY A 166 -17.14 4.78 -3.86
C GLY A 166 -16.24 5.91 -3.37
N ASP A 167 -16.15 6.18 -2.06
CA ASP A 167 -15.18 7.17 -1.52
C ASP A 167 -13.74 6.78 -1.89
N VAL A 168 -13.39 5.51 -1.75
CA VAL A 168 -12.06 5.00 -2.09
C VAL A 168 -11.78 5.18 -3.59
N ASP A 169 -12.72 4.80 -4.46
CA ASP A 169 -12.54 4.94 -5.92
C ASP A 169 -12.31 6.40 -6.31
N ARG A 170 -13.11 7.31 -5.73
CA ARG A 170 -12.95 8.76 -5.96
C ARG A 170 -11.62 9.29 -5.44
N ALA A 171 -11.14 8.77 -4.30
CA ALA A 171 -9.84 9.15 -3.74
C ALA A 171 -8.70 8.71 -4.65
N VAL A 172 -8.72 7.46 -5.12
CA VAL A 172 -7.73 6.91 -6.06
C VAL A 172 -7.75 7.69 -7.36
N GLU A 173 -8.92 7.86 -7.99
CA GLU A 173 -9.05 8.65 -9.23
C GLU A 173 -8.49 10.07 -9.06
N LYS A 174 -8.74 10.70 -7.92
CA LYS A 174 -8.23 12.04 -7.61
C LYS A 174 -6.72 12.07 -7.51
N MET A 175 -6.10 11.10 -6.84
CA MET A 175 -4.65 11.00 -6.72
C MET A 175 -3.99 10.84 -8.08
N LEU A 176 -4.45 9.87 -8.89
CA LEU A 176 -3.91 9.60 -10.22
C LEU A 176 -4.09 10.77 -11.18
N ARG A 177 -5.27 11.38 -11.21
CA ARG A 177 -5.53 12.58 -12.04
C ARG A 177 -4.62 13.76 -11.70
N LEU A 178 -4.17 13.88 -10.47
CA LEU A 178 -3.27 14.96 -10.02
C LEU A 178 -1.79 14.60 -10.14
N GLY A 179 -1.46 13.43 -10.69
CA GLY A 179 -0.11 13.06 -11.07
C GLY A 179 0.57 12.06 -10.13
N ALA A 180 -0.18 11.42 -9.22
CA ALA A 180 0.35 10.25 -8.52
C ALA A 180 0.46 9.08 -9.49
N GLU A 181 1.48 8.25 -9.30
CA GLU A 181 1.61 6.95 -9.94
C GLU A 181 1.04 5.86 -9.01
N GLU A 182 0.69 4.71 -9.57
CA GLU A 182 0.31 3.53 -8.80
C GLU A 182 1.37 2.45 -8.95
N ALA A 183 1.55 1.65 -7.90
CA ALA A 183 2.37 0.45 -7.93
C ALA A 183 1.80 -0.63 -7.00
N THR A 184 2.19 -1.86 -7.25
CA THR A 184 1.92 -3.03 -6.43
C THR A 184 3.20 -3.81 -6.20
N THR A 185 3.20 -4.82 -5.35
CA THR A 185 4.35 -5.71 -5.15
C THR A 185 4.84 -6.36 -6.45
N ALA A 186 3.95 -6.55 -7.43
CA ALA A 186 4.32 -7.09 -8.74
C ALA A 186 5.30 -6.20 -9.53
N ASP A 187 5.37 -4.91 -9.21
CA ASP A 187 6.30 -3.96 -9.82
C ASP A 187 7.69 -3.99 -9.18
N PHE A 188 7.87 -4.81 -8.13
CA PHE A 188 9.11 -5.00 -7.39
C PHE A 188 9.50 -6.48 -7.42
N PRO A 189 10.34 -6.93 -8.36
CA PRO A 189 10.68 -8.35 -8.52
C PRO A 189 11.16 -9.03 -7.23
N ASP A 190 11.93 -8.32 -6.41
CA ASP A 190 12.44 -8.83 -5.12
C ASP A 190 11.32 -8.93 -4.03
N ALA A 191 10.14 -8.34 -4.27
CA ALA A 191 9.01 -8.42 -3.34
C ALA A 191 8.28 -9.76 -3.44
N VAL A 192 8.18 -10.32 -4.64
CA VAL A 192 7.37 -11.50 -4.94
C VAL A 192 7.81 -12.71 -4.12
N ASP A 193 9.13 -12.88 -3.94
CA ASP A 193 9.71 -14.00 -3.17
C ASP A 193 9.44 -13.89 -1.65
N ASN A 194 9.01 -12.73 -1.17
CA ASN A 194 8.81 -12.42 0.25
C ASN A 194 7.33 -12.21 0.64
N LEU A 195 6.42 -12.30 -0.33
CA LEU A 195 4.99 -12.24 -0.02
C LEU A 195 4.58 -13.46 0.81
N PRO A 196 3.77 -13.29 1.86
CA PRO A 196 3.17 -14.43 2.54
C PRO A 196 2.32 -15.22 1.53
N LEU A 197 2.65 -16.49 1.33
CA LEU A 197 1.83 -17.38 0.52
C LEU A 197 0.41 -17.38 1.10
N GLY A 198 -0.59 -17.03 0.29
CA GLY A 198 -1.98 -17.14 0.69
C GLY A 198 -2.28 -18.60 1.05
N GLU A 199 -3.10 -18.85 2.09
CA GLU A 199 -3.46 -20.20 2.56
C GLU A 199 -3.96 -21.10 1.41
N ALA A 200 -4.49 -20.54 0.32
CA ALA A 200 -4.94 -21.28 -0.86
C ALA A 200 -3.80 -21.81 -1.76
N GLU A 201 -2.59 -21.24 -1.69
CA GLU A 201 -1.42 -21.70 -2.47
C GLU A 201 -0.54 -22.67 -1.68
N ALA A 202 -0.59 -22.62 -0.34
CA ALA A 202 0.12 -23.57 0.52
C ALA A 202 -0.42 -25.01 0.38
N ASP A 203 -1.74 -25.18 0.27
CA ASP A 203 -2.38 -26.48 0.03
C ASP A 203 -2.07 -27.07 -1.35
N ALA A 204 -1.80 -26.24 -2.36
CA ALA A 204 -1.48 -26.70 -3.72
C ALA A 204 -0.05 -27.24 -3.87
N MET A 205 0.85 -26.93 -2.94
CA MET A 205 2.23 -27.42 -2.96
C MET A 205 2.45 -28.75 -2.22
N GLU A 206 1.51 -29.16 -1.36
CA GLU A 206 1.59 -30.46 -0.66
C GLU A 206 1.04 -31.66 -1.48
N GLU A 207 0.28 -31.44 -2.56
CA GLU A 207 -0.22 -32.52 -3.43
C GLU A 207 0.54 -32.66 -4.75
N LYS A 208 1.79 -33.13 -4.70
CA LYS A 208 2.41 -33.81 -5.87
C LYS A 208 3.11 -35.10 -5.46
N PRO A 209 2.45 -36.25 -5.57
CA PRO A 209 3.15 -37.52 -5.50
C PRO A 209 4.01 -37.71 -6.76
N SER A 210 5.27 -38.03 -6.53
CA SER A 210 6.26 -38.51 -7.51
C SER A 210 5.70 -39.63 -8.38
N ALA A 211 5.41 -39.36 -9.65
CA ALA A 211 5.18 -40.36 -10.67
C ALA A 211 6.29 -40.30 -11.73
N ARG A 212 7.37 -41.06 -11.50
CA ARG A 212 8.27 -41.48 -12.54
C ARG A 212 7.51 -42.49 -13.44
N ALA A 213 7.14 -42.08 -14.62
CA ALA A 213 6.70 -42.99 -15.67
C ALA A 213 7.58 -42.81 -16.90
N THR A 214 8.34 -43.87 -17.14
CA THR A 214 9.14 -44.18 -18.32
C THR A 214 8.26 -44.21 -19.58
N VAL A 215 8.51 -43.38 -20.58
CA VAL A 215 7.90 -43.53 -21.92
C VAL A 215 8.95 -43.89 -22.92
N LYS A 216 8.80 -45.14 -23.45
CA LYS A 216 9.58 -45.72 -24.56
C LYS A 216 9.27 -44.98 -25.86
N LYS A 217 10.35 -44.64 -26.60
CA LYS A 217 10.36 -44.22 -28.03
C LYS A 217 9.66 -45.28 -28.88
N LYS A 218 8.73 -44.86 -29.75
CA LYS A 218 8.38 -45.53 -30.99
C LYS A 218 8.31 -44.51 -32.12
N ALA A 219 9.23 -44.66 -33.05
CA ALA A 219 9.25 -43.98 -34.33
C ALA A 219 8.19 -44.59 -35.27
N ARG A 220 7.48 -43.78 -36.04
CA ARG A 220 6.94 -44.18 -37.38
C ARG A 220 6.64 -42.99 -38.27
N MET A 221 7.36 -42.96 -39.29
CA MET A 221 7.24 -42.57 -40.71
C MET A 221 5.99 -41.80 -41.20
N ARG A 222 6.31 -40.78 -41.99
CA ARG A 222 5.41 -40.01 -42.88
C ARG A 222 4.89 -40.84 -44.06
N PRO A 223 3.78 -40.41 -44.71
CA PRO A 223 3.89 -40.15 -46.13
C PRO A 223 3.39 -38.76 -46.59
N ARG A 224 3.88 -38.40 -47.79
CA ARG A 224 3.65 -37.18 -48.56
C ARG A 224 2.31 -37.22 -49.33
N GLY A 225 1.82 -36.07 -49.72
CA GLY A 225 0.87 -35.79 -50.80
C GLY A 225 -0.19 -34.78 -50.37
N SER A 226 -0.63 -33.85 -51.10
CA SER A 226 -0.40 -33.30 -52.45
C SER A 226 -1.05 -31.92 -52.54
N VAL A 227 -0.45 -31.09 -53.38
CA VAL A 227 -0.85 -29.73 -53.74
C VAL A 227 -2.18 -29.73 -54.50
N LYS A 228 -3.13 -28.85 -54.16
CA LYS A 228 -4.16 -28.36 -55.09
C LYS A 228 -4.28 -26.84 -55.00
N ARG A 229 -3.92 -26.21 -56.13
CA ARG A 229 -4.20 -24.81 -56.47
C ARG A 229 -5.69 -24.67 -56.85
N ILE A 230 -6.31 -23.59 -56.49
CA ILE A 230 -7.59 -23.11 -57.07
C ILE A 230 -7.49 -21.60 -57.29
N PRO A 231 -8.13 -21.07 -58.36
CA PRO A 231 -7.69 -19.87 -59.04
C PRO A 231 -8.35 -18.57 -58.59
N THR A 232 -7.75 -17.49 -59.03
CA THR A 232 -8.24 -16.12 -59.02
C THR A 232 -9.40 -15.91 -59.96
N GLU A 233 -10.47 -15.28 -59.55
CA GLU A 233 -11.36 -14.50 -60.43
C GLU A 233 -11.55 -13.09 -59.92
N ARG A 234 -11.27 -12.13 -60.83
CA ARG A 234 -11.63 -10.73 -60.80
C ARG A 234 -13.00 -10.55 -61.43
N LYS A 235 -13.74 -9.59 -60.94
CA LYS A 235 -14.75 -8.66 -61.56
C LYS A 235 -15.72 -8.26 -60.49
N GLY A 236 -16.11 -6.99 -60.35
CA GLY A 236 -16.25 -5.80 -61.14
C GLY A 236 -16.48 -4.63 -60.20
#